data_0ef378b6bcd10dee2db2c383c779a4c0
#
_entry.id   0ef378b6bcd10dee2db2c383c779a4c0
#
_cell.length_a   1.000
_cell.length_b   1.000
_cell.length_c   1.000
_cell.angle_alpha   90.00
_cell.angle_beta   90.00
_cell.angle_gamma   90.00
#
_symmetry.space_group_name_H-M   'P 1'
#
loop_
_entity.id
_entity.type
_entity.pdbx_description
1 polymer ?
#
loop_
_entity_poly.entity_id
_entity_poly.type
_entity_poly.pdbx_seq_one_letter_code
_entity_poly.pdbx_strand_id
1 'polypeptide(L)'
;MSEVPPGARPVRSPRGPHLSCQGWPQEAALRLLMNNLDPEVARDPDHLIVYGGRGKAARNWGAFDRIVSALRTLGLEETLLIQSGKPVGIFPTHPDAPRVLIANALIVPRWATDDIFWDLEARGLTMYGQMTAGSWIYIGTQGILQGTYETLASLARLEFQTHDLAGRWILTSGLGEMGGAQPLAVTLLGGVALVVDVDPHALARRKAHRYLDVEARDLDDALARVREAVAARRSLSVGLCANAADVYPELVARSIVPDIVSDQTASHDLRVGYIPQGLTVEQAAIERSRDLPGYLSRVRASLATEARAILELQRRGAHAFDYGNNFRTQALDAGVPGAFEIPGYVPRYIRPLFAVGSGPFRWVALGGEPEDIRRIDRMILSEYSENAPLCRWIRLAGEHVAFQGLPARICYMGYGERERFGHLVNALVHDGSLTAPVAIGRDHHDTGSVASPFRETEAMRDGSDAIADWPILNALLNVASGATWVSVHHGGGVGIGNSIHAGLVVVADGTSDADRRIGRVLHNDPGIGVARHADAGYPESIALAARARFRIPGLEGPSGKET
;
A
#
# COMPACT_ATOMS: atom_id res chain seq x y z
N MET A 1 22.16 -7.63 -16.16
CA MET A 1 20.88 -7.13 -16.68
C MET A 1 20.17 -8.32 -17.29
N SER A 2 18.96 -8.66 -16.84
CA SER A 2 18.14 -9.68 -17.51
C SER A 2 17.79 -9.18 -18.92
N GLU A 3 17.74 -10.08 -19.89
CA GLU A 3 17.32 -9.70 -21.25
C GLU A 3 15.92 -9.08 -21.22
N VAL A 4 15.76 -8.00 -22.02
CA VAL A 4 14.45 -7.34 -22.17
C VAL A 4 13.47 -8.34 -22.78
N PRO A 5 12.32 -8.59 -22.13
CA PRO A 5 11.37 -9.59 -22.62
C PRO A 5 10.80 -9.24 -23.99
N PRO A 6 10.49 -10.25 -24.83
CA PRO A 6 9.82 -10.01 -26.10
C PRO A 6 8.49 -9.25 -25.91
N GLY A 7 8.29 -8.20 -26.69
CA GLY A 7 7.10 -7.34 -26.63
C GLY A 7 7.17 -6.18 -25.65
N ALA A 8 8.27 -6.04 -24.90
CA ALA A 8 8.49 -4.89 -24.02
C ALA A 8 8.48 -3.58 -24.81
N ARG A 9 7.76 -2.60 -24.27
CA ARG A 9 7.60 -1.27 -24.85
C ARG A 9 7.13 -0.26 -23.81
N PRO A 10 7.41 1.02 -23.98
CA PRO A 10 6.82 2.06 -23.13
C PRO A 10 5.29 2.03 -23.19
N VAL A 11 4.65 2.05 -22.03
CA VAL A 11 3.19 2.11 -21.90
C VAL A 11 2.82 3.40 -21.18
N ARG A 12 1.85 4.14 -21.72
CA ARG A 12 1.24 5.29 -21.05
C ARG A 12 -0.28 5.19 -21.12
N SER A 13 -0.94 5.57 -20.05
CA SER A 13 -2.40 5.62 -20.01
C SER A 13 -2.95 6.65 -21.00
N PRO A 14 -4.03 6.36 -21.72
CA PRO A 14 -4.79 7.38 -22.44
C PRO A 14 -5.29 8.46 -21.47
N ARG A 15 -5.40 9.70 -21.98
CA ARG A 15 -5.90 10.87 -21.23
C ARG A 15 -7.06 11.53 -21.98
N GLY A 16 -7.75 12.44 -21.32
CA GLY A 16 -8.90 13.17 -21.88
C GLY A 16 -10.20 12.38 -21.84
N PRO A 17 -11.29 12.92 -22.42
CA PRO A 17 -12.66 12.41 -22.29
C PRO A 17 -13.00 11.28 -23.27
N HIS A 18 -12.11 10.91 -24.19
CA HIS A 18 -12.41 9.95 -25.25
C HIS A 18 -12.29 8.51 -24.76
N LEU A 19 -13.27 7.69 -25.09
CA LEU A 19 -13.31 6.25 -24.82
C LEU A 19 -12.61 5.45 -25.93
N SER A 20 -11.83 4.46 -25.55
CA SER A 20 -11.31 3.39 -26.42
C SER A 20 -12.02 2.04 -26.16
N CYS A 21 -12.82 1.99 -25.11
CA CYS A 21 -13.64 0.84 -24.69
C CYS A 21 -15.13 1.13 -24.87
N GLN A 22 -16.00 0.12 -24.60
CA GLN A 22 -17.45 0.24 -24.74
C GLN A 22 -18.11 1.14 -23.67
N GLY A 23 -17.42 1.41 -22.57
CA GLY A 23 -17.89 2.27 -21.49
C GLY A 23 -16.79 2.67 -20.52
N TRP A 24 -17.08 3.63 -19.64
CA TRP A 24 -16.13 4.11 -18.63
C TRP A 24 -15.67 3.05 -17.65
N PRO A 25 -16.51 2.08 -17.22
CA PRO A 25 -16.03 0.99 -16.36
C PRO A 25 -14.86 0.19 -16.96
N GLN A 26 -14.94 -0.17 -18.24
CA GLN A 26 -13.89 -0.89 -18.96
C GLN A 26 -12.69 0.04 -19.26
N GLU A 27 -12.95 1.27 -19.67
CA GLU A 27 -11.93 2.28 -19.94
C GLU A 27 -11.10 2.59 -18.68
N ALA A 28 -11.74 2.68 -17.52
CA ALA A 28 -11.05 2.89 -16.25
C ALA A 28 -10.09 1.75 -15.93
N ALA A 29 -10.53 0.50 -16.08
CA ALA A 29 -9.67 -0.66 -15.87
C ALA A 29 -8.48 -0.68 -16.85
N LEU A 30 -8.71 -0.33 -18.13
CA LEU A 30 -7.67 -0.21 -19.15
C LEU A 30 -6.67 0.89 -18.80
N ARG A 31 -7.15 2.10 -18.46
CA ARG A 31 -6.29 3.23 -18.13
C ARG A 31 -5.44 2.95 -16.92
N LEU A 32 -6.02 2.35 -15.88
CA LEU A 32 -5.30 2.05 -14.66
C LEU A 32 -4.32 0.88 -14.80
N LEU A 33 -4.63 -0.14 -15.60
CA LEU A 33 -3.67 -1.17 -15.97
C LEU A 33 -2.46 -0.55 -16.69
N MET A 34 -2.69 0.34 -17.66
CA MET A 34 -1.63 1.03 -18.39
C MET A 34 -0.86 2.01 -17.49
N ASN A 35 -1.55 2.73 -16.60
CA ASN A 35 -0.92 3.62 -15.63
C ASN A 35 0.03 2.89 -14.68
N ASN A 36 -0.29 1.65 -14.30
CA ASN A 36 0.60 0.82 -13.49
C ASN A 36 1.96 0.56 -14.16
N LEU A 37 2.02 0.64 -15.48
CA LEU A 37 3.22 0.39 -16.29
C LEU A 37 3.84 1.67 -16.87
N ASP A 38 3.27 2.85 -16.55
CA ASP A 38 3.87 4.12 -16.93
C ASP A 38 5.29 4.22 -16.33
N PRO A 39 6.30 4.65 -17.11
CA PRO A 39 7.68 4.79 -16.62
C PRO A 39 7.84 5.73 -15.42
N GLU A 40 6.89 6.65 -15.19
CA GLU A 40 6.86 7.49 -13.98
C GLU A 40 6.34 6.74 -12.75
N VAL A 41 5.65 5.61 -12.94
CA VAL A 41 4.95 4.84 -11.90
C VAL A 41 5.68 3.54 -11.60
N ALA A 42 5.97 2.74 -12.63
CA ALA A 42 6.55 1.40 -12.48
C ALA A 42 8.05 1.44 -12.17
N ARG A 43 8.48 0.49 -11.36
CA ARG A 43 9.90 0.28 -11.06
C ARG A 43 10.68 -0.27 -12.26
N ASP A 44 10.11 -1.26 -12.93
CA ASP A 44 10.72 -1.97 -14.08
C ASP A 44 9.62 -2.35 -15.07
N PRO A 45 9.16 -1.36 -15.86
CA PRO A 45 8.03 -1.55 -16.79
C PRO A 45 8.33 -2.58 -17.87
N ASP A 46 9.58 -2.76 -18.31
CA ASP A 46 9.94 -3.74 -19.33
C ASP A 46 9.65 -5.18 -18.89
N HIS A 47 9.78 -5.46 -17.59
CA HIS A 47 9.44 -6.75 -16.97
C HIS A 47 8.03 -6.78 -16.36
N LEU A 48 7.20 -5.75 -16.62
CA LEU A 48 5.85 -5.57 -16.05
C LEU A 48 5.83 -5.45 -14.52
N ILE A 49 6.96 -5.12 -13.91
CA ILE A 49 7.11 -4.98 -12.46
C ILE A 49 6.75 -3.56 -12.04
N VAL A 50 5.72 -3.44 -11.23
CA VAL A 50 5.21 -2.16 -10.73
C VAL A 50 5.97 -1.75 -9.47
N TYR A 51 5.98 -2.58 -8.43
CA TYR A 51 6.68 -2.31 -7.16
C TYR A 51 6.93 -3.60 -6.35
N GLY A 52 7.56 -3.46 -5.17
CA GLY A 52 7.72 -4.53 -4.19
C GLY A 52 8.57 -5.71 -4.68
N GLY A 53 9.69 -5.40 -5.33
CA GLY A 53 10.61 -6.40 -5.88
C GLY A 53 10.08 -7.03 -7.17
N ARG A 54 8.92 -7.68 -7.15
CA ARG A 54 8.38 -8.49 -8.26
C ARG A 54 6.87 -8.33 -8.49
N GLY A 55 6.21 -7.39 -7.86
CA GLY A 55 4.78 -7.16 -8.02
C GLY A 55 4.41 -6.74 -9.45
N LYS A 56 3.73 -7.62 -10.20
CA LYS A 56 3.41 -7.43 -11.62
C LYS A 56 1.96 -6.97 -11.84
N ALA A 57 1.76 -6.19 -12.91
CA ALA A 57 0.44 -5.80 -13.40
C ALA A 57 -0.20 -6.85 -14.31
N ALA A 58 0.62 -7.60 -15.05
CA ALA A 58 0.20 -8.69 -15.93
C ALA A 58 1.27 -9.80 -15.94
N ARG A 59 0.89 -11.03 -16.30
CA ARG A 59 1.78 -12.20 -16.24
C ARG A 59 2.98 -12.07 -17.19
N ASN A 60 2.73 -11.66 -18.42
CA ASN A 60 3.70 -11.38 -19.46
C ASN A 60 3.10 -10.44 -20.51
N TRP A 61 3.91 -9.94 -21.44
CA TRP A 61 3.47 -8.99 -22.45
C TRP A 61 2.33 -9.52 -23.32
N GLY A 62 2.37 -10.81 -23.72
CA GLY A 62 1.26 -11.41 -24.47
C GLY A 62 -0.04 -11.50 -23.66
N ALA A 63 0.02 -11.65 -22.34
CA ALA A 63 -1.16 -11.57 -21.48
C ALA A 63 -1.65 -10.12 -21.35
N PHE A 64 -0.75 -9.16 -21.21
CA PHE A 64 -1.07 -7.73 -21.20
C PHE A 64 -1.84 -7.33 -22.48
N ASP A 65 -1.34 -7.70 -23.66
CA ASP A 65 -1.99 -7.39 -24.93
C ASP A 65 -3.39 -7.97 -25.03
N ARG A 66 -3.57 -9.22 -24.56
CA ARG A 66 -4.89 -9.85 -24.54
C ARG A 66 -5.85 -9.21 -23.55
N ILE A 67 -5.36 -8.73 -22.38
CA ILE A 67 -6.19 -7.97 -21.43
C ILE A 67 -6.66 -6.67 -22.07
N VAL A 68 -5.74 -5.90 -22.66
CA VAL A 68 -6.05 -4.64 -23.36
C VAL A 68 -7.07 -4.86 -24.47
N SER A 69 -6.87 -5.90 -25.31
CA SER A 69 -7.82 -6.26 -26.38
C SER A 69 -9.19 -6.64 -25.83
N ALA A 70 -9.22 -7.46 -24.77
CA ALA A 70 -10.47 -7.88 -24.13
C ALA A 70 -11.24 -6.69 -23.55
N LEU A 71 -10.57 -5.78 -22.83
CA LEU A 71 -11.21 -4.60 -22.24
C LEU A 71 -11.82 -3.67 -23.29
N ARG A 72 -11.21 -3.54 -24.46
CA ARG A 72 -11.73 -2.72 -25.57
C ARG A 72 -13.02 -3.25 -26.17
N THR A 73 -13.21 -4.56 -26.14
CA THR A 73 -14.39 -5.23 -26.73
C THR A 73 -15.40 -5.72 -25.70
N LEU A 74 -15.07 -5.65 -24.42
CA LEU A 74 -15.92 -6.11 -23.31
C LEU A 74 -17.25 -5.36 -23.27
N GLY A 75 -18.35 -6.10 -23.36
CA GLY A 75 -19.70 -5.54 -23.30
C GLY A 75 -20.10 -5.02 -21.91
N LEU A 76 -21.21 -4.29 -21.87
CA LEU A 76 -21.73 -3.70 -20.62
C LEU A 76 -22.33 -4.75 -19.66
N GLU A 77 -22.66 -5.92 -20.16
CA GLU A 77 -23.21 -7.06 -19.42
C GLU A 77 -22.27 -8.26 -19.42
N GLU A 78 -20.98 -8.00 -19.54
CA GLU A 78 -19.95 -9.05 -19.54
C GLU A 78 -18.94 -8.80 -18.43
N THR A 79 -18.35 -9.89 -17.95
CA THR A 79 -17.27 -9.89 -16.96
C THR A 79 -16.05 -10.64 -17.47
N LEU A 80 -14.91 -9.95 -17.47
CA LEU A 80 -13.59 -10.52 -17.80
C LEU A 80 -12.97 -11.15 -16.55
N LEU A 81 -12.52 -12.40 -16.66
CA LEU A 81 -11.81 -13.09 -15.59
C LEU A 81 -10.29 -13.05 -15.82
N ILE A 82 -9.55 -12.64 -14.77
CA ILE A 82 -8.09 -12.58 -14.77
C ILE A 82 -7.53 -13.54 -13.71
N GLN A 83 -6.80 -14.55 -14.16
CA GLN A 83 -6.13 -15.51 -13.30
C GLN A 83 -4.61 -15.23 -13.31
N SER A 84 -4.08 -14.75 -12.19
CA SER A 84 -2.66 -14.40 -12.04
C SER A 84 -2.12 -13.64 -13.25
N GLY A 85 -2.77 -12.51 -13.58
CA GLY A 85 -2.37 -11.62 -14.67
C GLY A 85 -2.57 -12.14 -16.08
N LYS A 86 -3.38 -13.19 -16.27
CA LYS A 86 -3.73 -13.75 -17.58
C LYS A 86 -5.26 -13.71 -17.75
N PRO A 87 -5.80 -13.19 -18.87
CA PRO A 87 -7.22 -13.28 -19.17
C PRO A 87 -7.57 -14.71 -19.52
N VAL A 88 -8.62 -15.26 -18.87
CA VAL A 88 -8.99 -16.68 -19.00
C VAL A 88 -10.41 -16.90 -19.48
N GLY A 89 -11.25 -15.86 -19.50
CA GLY A 89 -12.60 -15.96 -20.02
C GLY A 89 -13.37 -14.66 -19.91
N ILE A 90 -14.39 -14.50 -20.74
CA ILE A 90 -15.41 -13.46 -20.68
C ILE A 90 -16.75 -14.18 -20.55
N PHE A 91 -17.54 -13.77 -19.57
CA PHE A 91 -18.82 -14.40 -19.26
C PHE A 91 -19.96 -13.39 -19.26
N PRO A 92 -21.15 -13.76 -19.76
CA PRO A 92 -22.33 -12.92 -19.62
C PRO A 92 -22.69 -12.77 -18.13
N THR A 93 -22.99 -11.54 -17.75
CA THR A 93 -23.43 -11.18 -16.40
C THR A 93 -24.58 -10.17 -16.50
N HIS A 94 -24.59 -9.14 -15.67
CA HIS A 94 -25.63 -8.10 -15.66
C HIS A 94 -24.99 -6.71 -15.49
N PRO A 95 -25.71 -5.61 -15.77
CA PRO A 95 -25.14 -4.25 -15.77
C PRO A 95 -24.45 -3.85 -14.46
N ASP A 96 -24.98 -4.27 -13.31
CA ASP A 96 -24.41 -3.99 -12.00
C ASP A 96 -23.24 -4.91 -11.60
N ALA A 97 -22.95 -5.98 -12.37
CA ALA A 97 -21.85 -6.88 -12.07
C ALA A 97 -20.49 -6.19 -12.33
N PRO A 98 -19.42 -6.61 -11.64
CA PRO A 98 -18.08 -6.16 -11.97
C PRO A 98 -17.69 -6.46 -13.42
N ARG A 99 -17.04 -5.51 -14.07
CA ARG A 99 -16.49 -5.72 -15.44
C ARG A 99 -15.26 -6.60 -15.44
N VAL A 100 -14.52 -6.65 -14.30
CA VAL A 100 -13.33 -7.48 -14.17
C VAL A 100 -13.31 -8.15 -12.79
N LEU A 101 -12.98 -9.45 -12.77
CA LEU A 101 -12.68 -10.21 -11.56
C LEU A 101 -11.25 -10.75 -11.65
N ILE A 102 -10.47 -10.50 -10.62
CA ILE A 102 -9.05 -10.82 -10.57
C ILE A 102 -8.76 -11.75 -9.39
N ALA A 103 -8.02 -12.83 -9.64
CA ALA A 103 -7.44 -13.67 -8.61
C ALA A 103 -5.94 -13.84 -8.87
N ASN A 104 -5.09 -13.49 -7.89
CA ASN A 104 -3.64 -13.52 -8.05
C ASN A 104 -2.96 -14.40 -6.99
N ALA A 105 -2.14 -15.34 -7.45
CA ALA A 105 -1.24 -16.16 -6.65
C ALA A 105 -1.92 -16.97 -5.52
N LEU A 106 -3.23 -17.18 -5.59
CA LEU A 106 -3.97 -17.98 -4.60
C LEU A 106 -3.57 -19.45 -4.73
N ILE A 107 -2.71 -19.90 -3.84
CA ILE A 107 -2.23 -21.27 -3.75
C ILE A 107 -2.91 -21.94 -2.56
N VAL A 108 -3.31 -23.20 -2.72
CA VAL A 108 -3.90 -23.99 -1.63
C VAL A 108 -2.94 -24.00 -0.44
N PRO A 109 -3.39 -23.75 0.80
CA PRO A 109 -2.53 -23.41 1.94
C PRO A 109 -1.35 -24.34 2.18
N ARG A 110 -1.54 -25.65 2.07
CA ARG A 110 -0.45 -26.63 2.26
C ARG A 110 0.70 -26.48 1.24
N TRP A 111 0.41 -25.92 0.07
CA TRP A 111 1.38 -25.68 -1.02
C TRP A 111 1.81 -24.22 -1.12
N ALA A 112 1.35 -23.37 -0.24
CA ALA A 112 1.64 -21.93 -0.26
C ALA A 112 3.00 -21.63 0.39
N THR A 113 4.06 -22.14 -0.20
CA THR A 113 5.45 -21.90 0.17
C THR A 113 6.18 -21.14 -0.93
N ASP A 114 7.25 -20.43 -0.58
CA ASP A 114 8.06 -19.69 -1.54
C ASP A 114 8.61 -20.59 -2.65
N ASP A 115 9.12 -21.77 -2.33
CA ASP A 115 9.72 -22.67 -3.32
C ASP A 115 8.67 -23.17 -4.34
N ILE A 116 7.46 -23.52 -3.87
CA ILE A 116 6.37 -23.92 -4.76
C ILE A 116 5.90 -22.73 -5.60
N PHE A 117 5.80 -21.55 -5.00
CA PHE A 117 5.45 -20.35 -5.74
C PHE A 117 6.46 -20.06 -6.87
N TRP A 118 7.76 -20.14 -6.56
CA TRP A 118 8.81 -19.91 -7.54
C TRP A 118 8.80 -20.92 -8.69
N ASP A 119 8.55 -22.21 -8.42
CA ASP A 119 8.39 -23.25 -9.46
C ASP A 119 7.18 -22.93 -10.36
N LEU A 120 6.04 -22.63 -9.76
CA LEU A 120 4.82 -22.29 -10.50
C LEU A 120 4.99 -21.01 -11.36
N GLU A 121 5.68 -19.98 -10.83
CA GLU A 121 5.95 -18.77 -11.59
C GLU A 121 6.92 -19.02 -12.75
N ALA A 122 7.99 -19.78 -12.54
CA ALA A 122 8.94 -20.15 -13.58
C ALA A 122 8.27 -20.94 -14.71
N ARG A 123 7.27 -21.75 -14.39
CA ARG A 123 6.44 -22.48 -15.36
C ARG A 123 5.35 -21.62 -16.01
N GLY A 124 5.24 -20.34 -15.68
CA GLY A 124 4.23 -19.42 -16.21
C GLY A 124 2.79 -19.72 -15.78
N LEU A 125 2.59 -20.40 -14.65
CA LEU A 125 1.27 -20.76 -14.12
C LEU A 125 0.69 -19.72 -13.18
N THR A 126 1.54 -18.90 -12.56
CA THR A 126 1.16 -17.83 -11.66
C THR A 126 2.00 -16.58 -11.88
N MET A 127 1.73 -15.52 -11.16
CA MET A 127 2.57 -14.32 -11.02
C MET A 127 2.40 -13.71 -9.64
N TYR A 128 3.38 -13.00 -9.14
CA TYR A 128 3.24 -12.20 -7.93
C TYR A 128 2.48 -10.91 -8.23
N GLY A 129 1.16 -10.96 -8.17
CA GLY A 129 0.26 -9.83 -8.38
C GLY A 129 0.08 -9.04 -7.07
N GLN A 130 1.16 -8.46 -6.57
CA GLN A 130 1.18 -7.79 -5.27
C GLN A 130 0.15 -6.66 -5.20
N MET A 131 -0.83 -6.81 -4.29
CA MET A 131 -1.80 -5.78 -3.89
C MET A 131 -2.26 -4.87 -5.05
N THR A 132 -2.04 -3.57 -4.95
CA THR A 132 -2.46 -2.56 -5.93
C THR A 132 -1.78 -2.67 -7.29
N ALA A 133 -0.64 -3.36 -7.40
CA ALA A 133 -0.03 -3.69 -8.69
C ALA A 133 -0.89 -4.68 -9.49
N GLY A 134 -1.26 -5.79 -8.87
CA GLY A 134 -2.07 -6.83 -9.50
C GLY A 134 -3.55 -6.48 -9.64
N SER A 135 -4.05 -5.50 -8.90
CA SER A 135 -5.43 -5.00 -8.98
C SER A 135 -5.57 -3.69 -9.76
N TRP A 136 -4.50 -3.21 -10.37
CA TRP A 136 -4.48 -2.04 -11.23
C TRP A 136 -4.99 -0.75 -10.57
N ILE A 137 -4.62 -0.50 -9.33
CA ILE A 137 -4.97 0.72 -8.58
C ILE A 137 -3.74 1.35 -7.89
N TYR A 138 -2.52 0.99 -8.33
CA TYR A 138 -1.30 1.61 -7.85
C TYR A 138 -1.18 3.04 -8.39
N ILE A 139 -0.84 3.99 -7.53
CA ILE A 139 -0.79 5.42 -7.83
C ILE A 139 0.58 6.03 -7.55
N GLY A 140 1.63 5.22 -7.59
CA GLY A 140 2.97 5.64 -7.22
C GLY A 140 3.21 5.63 -5.71
N THR A 141 4.36 6.17 -5.29
CA THR A 141 4.81 6.17 -3.90
C THR A 141 3.85 6.91 -2.95
N GLN A 142 3.04 7.85 -3.45
CA GLN A 142 2.01 8.50 -2.64
C GLN A 142 0.99 7.52 -2.03
N GLY A 143 0.82 6.33 -2.65
CA GLY A 143 -0.12 5.32 -2.19
C GLY A 143 0.14 4.80 -0.77
N ILE A 144 1.37 4.89 -0.27
CA ILE A 144 1.73 4.54 1.11
C ILE A 144 2.09 5.78 1.95
N LEU A 145 2.33 6.93 1.31
CA LEU A 145 2.80 8.13 2.00
C LEU A 145 1.87 8.54 3.14
N GLN A 146 0.57 8.53 2.90
CA GLN A 146 -0.39 8.93 3.92
C GLN A 146 -0.49 7.93 5.07
N GLY A 147 -0.42 6.62 4.79
CA GLY A 147 -0.38 5.60 5.85
C GLY A 147 0.85 5.74 6.74
N THR A 148 2.01 6.07 6.15
CA THR A 148 3.24 6.38 6.88
C THR A 148 3.08 7.65 7.71
N TYR A 149 2.49 8.70 7.13
CA TYR A 149 2.16 9.94 7.84
C TYR A 149 1.24 9.69 9.04
N GLU A 150 0.14 8.94 8.87
CA GLU A 150 -0.79 8.61 9.95
C GLU A 150 -0.15 7.77 11.06
N THR A 151 0.71 6.82 10.69
CA THR A 151 1.48 6.03 11.65
C THR A 151 2.38 6.92 12.50
N LEU A 152 3.14 7.80 11.88
CA LEU A 152 4.05 8.72 12.57
C LEU A 152 3.29 9.80 13.36
N ALA A 153 2.16 10.28 12.85
CA ALA A 153 1.29 11.21 13.58
C ALA A 153 0.67 10.56 14.82
N SER A 154 0.28 9.29 14.73
CA SER A 154 -0.20 8.51 15.88
C SER A 154 0.93 8.26 16.88
N LEU A 155 2.13 7.90 16.40
CA LEU A 155 3.31 7.75 17.25
C LEU A 155 3.64 9.06 17.98
N ALA A 156 3.64 10.20 17.28
CA ALA A 156 3.90 11.50 17.91
C ALA A 156 2.92 11.80 19.05
N ARG A 157 1.64 11.50 18.86
CA ARG A 157 0.61 11.68 19.89
C ARG A 157 0.78 10.74 21.07
N LEU A 158 1.04 9.46 20.81
CA LEU A 158 1.07 8.43 21.86
C LEU A 158 2.37 8.42 22.64
N GLU A 159 3.51 8.57 21.97
CA GLU A 159 4.82 8.41 22.57
C GLU A 159 5.40 9.76 23.05
N PHE A 160 5.12 10.85 22.33
CA PHE A 160 5.68 12.17 22.62
C PHE A 160 4.65 13.19 23.10
N GLN A 161 3.35 12.86 23.08
CA GLN A 161 2.25 13.77 23.45
C GLN A 161 2.27 15.08 22.66
N THR A 162 2.65 14.99 21.38
CA THR A 162 2.74 16.11 20.42
C THR A 162 1.93 15.83 19.17
N HIS A 163 1.70 16.87 18.34
CA HIS A 163 1.04 16.74 17.05
C HIS A 163 2.03 16.73 15.88
N ASP A 164 3.34 16.81 16.14
CA ASP A 164 4.40 16.84 15.15
C ASP A 164 5.67 16.16 15.68
N LEU A 165 6.70 16.10 14.85
CA LEU A 165 8.02 15.53 15.16
C LEU A 165 9.13 16.60 15.21
N ALA A 166 8.78 17.89 15.40
CA ALA A 166 9.77 18.96 15.39
C ALA A 166 10.81 18.79 16.52
N GLY A 167 12.09 18.73 16.11
CA GLY A 167 13.21 18.46 17.02
C GLY A 167 13.40 16.97 17.36
N ARG A 168 12.75 16.06 16.62
CA ARG A 168 12.89 14.60 16.70
C ARG A 168 13.47 14.05 15.41
N TRP A 169 14.16 12.92 15.51
CA TRP A 169 14.65 12.24 14.34
C TRP A 169 14.37 10.75 14.32
N ILE A 170 14.18 10.23 13.10
CA ILE A 170 13.98 8.81 12.82
C ILE A 170 15.18 8.26 12.05
N LEU A 171 15.63 7.07 12.44
CA LEU A 171 16.48 6.20 11.65
C LEU A 171 15.61 5.15 10.98
N THR A 172 15.71 5.02 9.66
CA THR A 172 15.00 3.98 8.91
C THR A 172 15.82 3.54 7.70
N SER A 173 15.45 2.44 7.07
CA SER A 173 16.10 1.88 5.89
C SER A 173 15.09 1.55 4.78
N GLY A 174 15.60 1.50 3.54
CA GLY A 174 14.82 1.24 2.34
C GLY A 174 14.23 2.50 1.70
N LEU A 175 14.61 2.76 0.45
CA LEU A 175 14.10 3.84 -0.41
C LEU A 175 13.42 3.28 -1.67
N GLY A 176 13.00 2.02 -1.64
CA GLY A 176 12.13 1.42 -2.65
C GLY A 176 10.78 2.13 -2.77
N GLU A 177 9.84 1.55 -3.52
CA GLU A 177 8.56 2.23 -3.76
C GLU A 177 7.73 2.46 -2.47
N MET A 178 7.85 1.55 -1.51
CA MET A 178 7.17 1.69 -0.21
C MET A 178 8.01 2.51 0.78
N GLY A 179 9.25 2.12 1.03
CA GLY A 179 10.14 2.80 1.97
C GLY A 179 10.47 4.24 1.57
N GLY A 180 10.46 4.53 0.26
CA GLY A 180 10.69 5.87 -0.28
C GLY A 180 9.67 6.93 0.14
N ALA A 181 8.54 6.54 0.74
CA ALA A 181 7.57 7.48 1.32
C ALA A 181 8.00 8.03 2.69
N GLN A 182 8.83 7.32 3.43
CA GLN A 182 9.18 7.67 4.82
C GLN A 182 9.84 9.05 4.95
N PRO A 183 10.84 9.43 4.12
CA PRO A 183 11.50 10.73 4.28
C PRO A 183 10.49 11.89 4.23
N LEU A 184 9.60 11.89 3.23
CA LEU A 184 8.59 12.94 3.08
C LEU A 184 7.56 12.91 4.21
N ALA A 185 7.09 11.73 4.63
CA ALA A 185 6.14 11.62 5.75
C ALA A 185 6.69 12.24 7.04
N VAL A 186 7.98 12.03 7.32
CA VAL A 186 8.67 12.62 8.48
C VAL A 186 8.77 14.14 8.36
N THR A 187 9.17 14.66 7.20
CA THR A 187 9.33 16.10 7.00
C THR A 187 7.99 16.84 6.99
N LEU A 188 6.92 16.22 6.49
CA LEU A 188 5.55 16.75 6.59
C LEU A 188 5.06 16.88 8.04
N LEU A 189 5.62 16.09 8.96
CA LEU A 189 5.40 16.22 10.41
C LEU A 189 6.43 17.10 11.11
N GLY A 190 7.29 17.80 10.37
CA GLY A 190 8.31 18.69 10.95
C GLY A 190 9.54 17.97 11.51
N GLY A 191 9.66 16.65 11.34
CA GLY A 191 10.75 15.84 11.86
C GLY A 191 11.98 15.78 10.97
N VAL A 192 13.00 15.07 11.43
CA VAL A 192 14.24 14.81 10.69
C VAL A 192 14.35 13.30 10.40
N ALA A 193 14.62 12.92 9.14
CA ALA A 193 14.83 11.53 8.75
C ALA A 193 16.28 11.27 8.35
N LEU A 194 16.88 10.21 8.87
CA LEU A 194 18.04 9.56 8.28
C LEU A 194 17.58 8.25 7.67
N VAL A 195 17.67 8.15 6.34
CA VAL A 195 17.22 6.97 5.59
C VAL A 195 18.39 6.32 4.88
N VAL A 196 18.58 5.04 5.15
CA VAL A 196 19.70 4.25 4.63
C VAL A 196 19.20 3.36 3.49
N ASP A 197 19.87 3.38 2.34
CA ASP A 197 19.62 2.42 1.25
C ASP A 197 20.93 2.11 0.53
N VAL A 198 21.08 0.87 0.12
CA VAL A 198 22.30 0.40 -0.59
C VAL A 198 22.28 0.74 -2.08
N ASP A 199 21.11 1.09 -2.63
CA ASP A 199 20.92 1.41 -4.05
C ASP A 199 21.01 2.92 -4.31
N PRO A 200 22.09 3.42 -4.93
CA PRO A 200 22.23 4.84 -5.26
C PRO A 200 21.15 5.32 -6.24
N HIS A 201 20.58 4.44 -7.06
CA HIS A 201 19.49 4.79 -7.96
C HIS A 201 18.18 5.05 -7.20
N ALA A 202 17.95 4.34 -6.09
CA ALA A 202 16.81 4.60 -5.21
C ALA A 202 16.91 5.99 -4.59
N LEU A 203 18.08 6.38 -4.05
CA LEU A 203 18.32 7.72 -3.51
C LEU A 203 18.07 8.81 -4.58
N ALA A 204 18.68 8.65 -5.77
CA ALA A 204 18.54 9.61 -6.87
C ALA A 204 17.07 9.78 -7.29
N ARG A 205 16.30 8.67 -7.39
CA ARG A 205 14.88 8.68 -7.73
C ARG A 205 14.07 9.45 -6.68
N ARG A 206 14.29 9.21 -5.39
CA ARG A 206 13.54 9.89 -4.31
C ARG A 206 13.85 11.40 -4.27
N LYS A 207 15.07 11.80 -4.56
CA LYS A 207 15.43 13.23 -4.73
C LYS A 207 14.71 13.85 -5.93
N ALA A 208 14.72 13.18 -7.08
CA ALA A 208 14.03 13.65 -8.28
C ALA A 208 12.51 13.81 -8.06
N HIS A 209 11.89 12.92 -7.30
CA HIS A 209 10.47 12.97 -6.96
C HIS A 209 10.15 13.85 -5.74
N ARG A 210 11.14 14.54 -5.15
CA ARG A 210 10.97 15.40 -3.97
C ARG A 210 10.51 14.67 -2.70
N TYR A 211 10.85 13.40 -2.56
CA TYR A 211 10.62 12.62 -1.34
C TYR A 211 11.82 12.65 -0.40
N LEU A 212 13.01 12.94 -0.92
CA LEU A 212 14.27 13.04 -0.17
C LEU A 212 14.92 14.40 -0.45
N ASP A 213 15.31 15.14 0.60
CA ASP A 213 15.87 16.48 0.45
C ASP A 213 17.34 16.44 0.04
N VAL A 214 18.17 15.74 0.80
CA VAL A 214 19.63 15.73 0.60
C VAL A 214 20.22 14.34 0.72
N GLU A 215 21.38 14.14 0.12
CA GLU A 215 22.19 12.94 0.23
C GLU A 215 23.48 13.28 0.99
N ALA A 216 23.83 12.46 1.96
CA ALA A 216 25.07 12.56 2.72
C ALA A 216 26.20 11.76 2.05
N ARG A 217 27.43 12.23 2.20
CA ARG A 217 28.63 11.59 1.66
C ARG A 217 29.00 10.30 2.43
N ASP A 218 28.81 10.35 3.73
CA ASP A 218 29.14 9.28 4.68
C ASP A 218 28.29 9.42 5.96
N LEU A 219 28.43 8.50 6.88
CA LEU A 219 27.68 8.49 8.14
C LEU A 219 27.96 9.72 9.00
N ASP A 220 29.20 10.22 9.03
CA ASP A 220 29.55 11.39 9.84
C ASP A 220 28.90 12.67 9.29
N ASP A 221 28.90 12.87 7.96
CA ASP A 221 28.17 13.96 7.30
C ASP A 221 26.67 13.84 7.54
N ALA A 222 26.09 12.62 7.46
CA ALA A 222 24.69 12.38 7.73
C ALA A 222 24.30 12.78 9.17
N LEU A 223 25.07 12.31 10.14
CA LEU A 223 24.84 12.61 11.55
C LEU A 223 25.05 14.09 11.90
N ALA A 224 25.99 14.77 11.24
CA ALA A 224 26.19 16.21 11.43
C ALA A 224 24.95 16.99 10.96
N ARG A 225 24.41 16.68 9.75
CA ARG A 225 23.19 17.29 9.20
C ARG A 225 21.96 17.01 10.06
N VAL A 226 21.80 15.76 10.53
CA VAL A 226 20.71 15.38 11.43
C VAL A 226 20.75 16.19 12.71
N ARG A 227 21.92 16.26 13.39
CA ARG A 227 22.08 17.02 14.64
C ARG A 227 21.81 18.51 14.46
N GLU A 228 22.30 19.11 13.37
CA GLU A 228 22.02 20.51 13.04
C GLU A 228 20.52 20.77 12.87
N ALA A 229 19.85 19.95 12.06
CA ALA A 229 18.43 20.09 11.78
C ALA A 229 17.56 19.88 13.03
N VAL A 230 17.87 18.88 13.85
CA VAL A 230 17.20 18.61 15.14
C VAL A 230 17.35 19.79 16.10
N ALA A 231 18.58 20.31 16.28
CA ALA A 231 18.85 21.45 17.15
C ALA A 231 18.12 22.72 16.69
N ALA A 232 18.04 22.93 15.37
CA ALA A 232 17.31 24.05 14.78
C ALA A 232 15.79 23.83 14.70
N ARG A 233 15.28 22.65 15.10
CA ARG A 233 13.87 22.20 14.92
C ARG A 233 13.38 22.36 13.47
N ARG A 234 14.27 22.19 12.50
CA ARG A 234 14.01 22.30 11.06
C ARG A 234 13.82 20.90 10.48
N SER A 235 12.74 20.71 9.74
CA SER A 235 12.52 19.45 9.01
C SER A 235 13.61 19.22 7.96
N LEU A 236 14.08 17.98 7.87
CA LEU A 236 15.08 17.56 6.87
C LEU A 236 15.05 16.05 6.69
N SER A 237 15.13 15.60 5.45
CA SER A 237 15.39 14.20 5.13
C SER A 237 16.77 14.03 4.53
N VAL A 238 17.56 13.15 5.13
CA VAL A 238 18.94 12.83 4.75
C VAL A 238 19.01 11.38 4.29
N GLY A 239 19.38 11.15 3.03
CA GLY A 239 19.66 9.82 2.49
C GLY A 239 21.14 9.47 2.65
N LEU A 240 21.42 8.25 3.01
CA LEU A 240 22.77 7.70 3.10
C LEU A 240 22.87 6.43 2.23
N CYS A 241 23.75 6.44 1.24
CA CYS A 241 24.04 5.24 0.43
C CYS A 241 24.95 4.30 1.23
N ALA A 242 24.33 3.36 1.95
CA ALA A 242 25.02 2.39 2.80
C ALA A 242 24.12 1.18 3.08
N ASN A 243 24.67 0.14 3.71
CA ASN A 243 23.90 -1.00 4.16
C ASN A 243 23.39 -0.78 5.59
N ALA A 244 22.11 -1.04 5.85
CA ALA A 244 21.52 -0.90 7.17
C ALA A 244 22.21 -1.79 8.23
N ALA A 245 22.61 -3.00 7.84
CA ALA A 245 23.35 -3.91 8.71
C ALA A 245 24.78 -3.42 9.08
N ASP A 246 25.28 -2.37 8.42
CA ASP A 246 26.51 -1.64 8.83
C ASP A 246 26.15 -0.44 9.71
N VAL A 247 25.18 0.37 9.28
CA VAL A 247 24.88 1.67 9.91
C VAL A 247 24.24 1.51 11.29
N TYR A 248 23.27 0.59 11.45
CA TYR A 248 22.57 0.45 12.73
C TYR A 248 23.47 -0.05 13.86
N PRO A 249 24.32 -1.09 13.66
CA PRO A 249 25.31 -1.48 14.65
C PRO A 249 26.35 -0.40 14.96
N GLU A 250 26.75 0.39 13.97
CA GLU A 250 27.70 1.48 14.17
C GLU A 250 27.11 2.58 15.06
N LEU A 251 25.81 2.91 14.91
CA LEU A 251 25.14 3.84 15.82
C LEU A 251 25.06 3.29 17.26
N VAL A 252 24.79 1.98 17.39
CA VAL A 252 24.83 1.30 18.71
C VAL A 252 26.23 1.40 19.33
N ALA A 253 27.30 1.15 18.57
CA ALA A 253 28.68 1.22 19.02
C ALA A 253 29.08 2.65 19.42
N ARG A 254 28.61 3.67 18.70
CA ARG A 254 28.83 5.08 19.01
C ARG A 254 27.92 5.63 20.12
N SER A 255 27.02 4.81 20.67
CA SER A 255 26.00 5.23 21.65
C SER A 255 25.12 6.39 21.16
N ILE A 256 24.82 6.41 19.86
CA ILE A 256 23.90 7.37 19.23
C ILE A 256 22.53 6.70 19.11
N VAL A 257 21.54 7.24 19.81
CA VAL A 257 20.17 6.69 19.85
C VAL A 257 19.22 7.63 19.13
N PRO A 258 18.50 7.19 18.09
CA PRO A 258 17.44 7.97 17.48
C PRO A 258 16.21 8.05 18.38
N ASP A 259 15.34 9.05 18.19
CA ASP A 259 14.03 9.07 18.87
C ASP A 259 13.15 7.92 18.38
N ILE A 260 13.23 7.61 17.09
CA ILE A 260 12.43 6.57 16.44
C ILE A 260 13.35 5.70 15.55
N VAL A 261 13.10 4.39 15.52
CA VAL A 261 13.81 3.46 14.61
C VAL A 261 12.85 2.49 13.94
N SER A 262 13.04 2.25 12.64
CA SER A 262 12.24 1.33 11.84
C SER A 262 13.06 0.73 10.70
N ASP A 263 12.47 -0.19 9.94
CA ASP A 263 12.95 -0.72 8.67
C ASP A 263 11.81 -0.81 7.64
N GLN A 264 12.11 -0.49 6.39
CA GLN A 264 11.20 -0.65 5.26
C GLN A 264 11.93 -1.20 4.02
N THR A 265 12.94 -1.99 4.20
CA THR A 265 13.53 -2.79 3.12
C THR A 265 12.51 -3.80 2.58
N ALA A 266 12.71 -4.33 1.38
CA ALA A 266 11.80 -5.34 0.82
C ALA A 266 12.15 -6.76 1.36
N SER A 267 12.30 -6.88 2.68
CA SER A 267 12.73 -8.11 3.38
C SER A 267 11.76 -9.29 3.25
N HIS A 268 10.54 -9.07 2.75
CA HIS A 268 9.60 -10.13 2.39
C HIS A 268 10.07 -11.00 1.20
N ASP A 269 11.02 -10.53 0.41
CA ASP A 269 11.64 -11.28 -0.68
C ASP A 269 13.16 -11.33 -0.48
N LEU A 270 13.65 -12.37 0.17
CA LEU A 270 15.08 -12.54 0.44
C LEU A 270 15.92 -12.70 -0.82
N ARG A 271 15.32 -13.10 -1.96
CA ARG A 271 16.07 -13.33 -3.20
C ARG A 271 16.47 -12.02 -3.87
N VAL A 272 15.57 -11.02 -3.89
CA VAL A 272 15.82 -9.78 -4.63
C VAL A 272 15.56 -8.50 -3.82
N GLY A 273 14.90 -8.60 -2.68
CA GLY A 273 14.42 -7.46 -1.89
C GLY A 273 15.41 -6.93 -0.85
N TYR A 274 16.33 -7.74 -0.37
CA TYR A 274 17.33 -7.34 0.63
C TYR A 274 18.74 -7.64 0.13
N ILE A 275 19.61 -6.63 0.16
CA ILE A 275 21.01 -6.77 -0.25
C ILE A 275 21.87 -7.04 0.99
N PRO A 276 22.62 -8.17 1.06
CA PRO A 276 23.41 -8.49 2.22
C PRO A 276 24.61 -7.57 2.39
N GLN A 277 25.05 -7.44 3.62
CA GLN A 277 26.22 -6.66 4.02
C GLN A 277 27.45 -6.97 3.15
N GLY A 278 28.20 -5.93 2.78
CA GLY A 278 29.43 -6.03 1.99
C GLY A 278 29.23 -6.26 0.50
N LEU A 279 28.00 -6.15 -0.04
CA LEU A 279 27.74 -6.23 -1.48
C LEU A 279 27.05 -4.95 -2.00
N THR A 280 27.40 -4.59 -3.24
CA THR A 280 26.57 -3.66 -4.03
C THR A 280 25.39 -4.40 -4.66
N VAL A 281 24.43 -3.65 -5.22
CA VAL A 281 23.27 -4.21 -5.93
C VAL A 281 23.72 -5.13 -7.08
N GLU A 282 24.74 -4.73 -7.83
CA GLU A 282 25.30 -5.48 -8.96
C GLU A 282 26.01 -6.75 -8.49
N GLN A 283 26.83 -6.65 -7.43
CA GLN A 283 27.51 -7.79 -6.85
C GLN A 283 26.54 -8.81 -6.29
N ALA A 284 25.47 -8.34 -5.63
CA ALA A 284 24.38 -9.18 -5.13
C ALA A 284 23.68 -9.93 -6.26
N ALA A 285 23.43 -9.28 -7.40
CA ALA A 285 22.83 -9.94 -8.57
C ALA A 285 23.72 -11.07 -9.12
N ILE A 286 25.04 -10.84 -9.18
CA ILE A 286 26.02 -11.85 -9.63
C ILE A 286 26.10 -13.01 -8.65
N GLU A 287 26.26 -12.73 -7.35
CA GLU A 287 26.38 -13.76 -6.32
C GLU A 287 25.13 -14.64 -6.24
N ARG A 288 23.94 -14.02 -6.27
CA ARG A 288 22.66 -14.71 -6.28
C ARG A 288 22.50 -15.66 -7.48
N SER A 289 22.96 -15.27 -8.66
CA SER A 289 22.90 -16.13 -9.84
C SER A 289 23.89 -17.30 -9.80
N ARG A 290 25.00 -17.13 -9.08
CA ARG A 290 26.08 -18.11 -8.96
C ARG A 290 25.85 -19.12 -7.82
N ASP A 291 25.43 -18.64 -6.65
CA ASP A 291 25.21 -19.43 -5.44
C ASP A 291 24.03 -18.86 -4.62
N LEU A 292 22.82 -19.24 -4.99
CA LEU A 292 21.61 -18.78 -4.30
C LEU A 292 21.56 -19.21 -2.81
N PRO A 293 21.91 -20.45 -2.41
CA PRO A 293 21.91 -20.84 -0.99
C PRO A 293 22.89 -20.01 -0.15
N GLY A 294 24.12 -19.83 -0.63
CA GLY A 294 25.13 -19.00 0.03
C GLY A 294 24.70 -17.54 0.13
N TYR A 295 24.15 -16.98 -0.94
CA TYR A 295 23.58 -15.64 -0.95
C TYR A 295 22.47 -15.47 0.11
N LEU A 296 21.50 -16.38 0.16
CA LEU A 296 20.41 -16.34 1.14
C LEU A 296 20.91 -16.47 2.59
N SER A 297 21.97 -17.25 2.81
CA SER A 297 22.62 -17.32 4.13
C SER A 297 23.20 -15.98 4.56
N ARG A 298 23.85 -15.24 3.64
CA ARG A 298 24.37 -13.89 3.90
C ARG A 298 23.25 -12.88 4.15
N VAL A 299 22.16 -12.96 3.39
CA VAL A 299 20.96 -12.11 3.60
C VAL A 299 20.42 -12.29 5.02
N ARG A 300 20.22 -13.54 5.46
CA ARG A 300 19.76 -13.85 6.83
C ARG A 300 20.71 -13.34 7.91
N ALA A 301 22.01 -13.49 7.71
CA ALA A 301 23.01 -12.98 8.64
C ALA A 301 22.95 -11.45 8.78
N SER A 302 22.79 -10.74 7.67
CA SER A 302 22.65 -9.27 7.66
C SER A 302 21.37 -8.80 8.32
N LEU A 303 20.23 -9.43 8.02
CA LEU A 303 18.95 -9.17 8.68
C LEU A 303 19.03 -9.40 10.20
N ALA A 304 19.66 -10.49 10.63
CA ALA A 304 19.87 -10.75 12.05
C ALA A 304 20.74 -9.68 12.73
N THR A 305 21.74 -9.16 12.04
CA THR A 305 22.62 -8.10 12.54
C THR A 305 21.85 -6.79 12.71
N GLU A 306 21.08 -6.40 11.71
CA GLU A 306 20.23 -5.21 11.76
C GLU A 306 19.15 -5.32 12.85
N ALA A 307 18.46 -6.47 12.94
CA ALA A 307 17.41 -6.69 13.94
C ALA A 307 17.93 -6.59 15.38
N ARG A 308 19.12 -7.16 15.65
CA ARG A 308 19.77 -7.02 16.97
C ARG A 308 20.11 -5.57 17.28
N ALA A 309 20.54 -4.80 16.29
CA ALA A 309 20.82 -3.39 16.47
C ALA A 309 19.55 -2.57 16.76
N ILE A 310 18.43 -2.84 16.06
CA ILE A 310 17.14 -2.21 16.33
C ILE A 310 16.67 -2.52 17.76
N LEU A 311 16.74 -3.77 18.19
CA LEU A 311 16.39 -4.18 19.56
C LEU A 311 17.26 -3.48 20.60
N GLU A 312 18.55 -3.32 20.34
CA GLU A 312 19.45 -2.62 21.25
C GLU A 312 19.16 -1.11 21.29
N LEU A 313 18.86 -0.46 20.15
CA LEU A 313 18.42 0.93 20.11
C LEU A 313 17.10 1.11 20.86
N GLN A 314 16.14 0.19 20.70
CA GLN A 314 14.89 0.17 21.47
C GLN A 314 15.15 0.05 22.97
N ARG A 315 16.02 -0.85 23.40
CA ARG A 315 16.43 -1.00 24.81
C ARG A 315 17.07 0.28 25.38
N ARG A 316 17.72 1.07 24.52
CA ARG A 316 18.33 2.37 24.89
C ARG A 316 17.35 3.54 24.83
N GLY A 317 16.08 3.29 24.50
CA GLY A 317 15.00 4.30 24.56
C GLY A 317 14.49 4.80 23.22
N ALA A 318 14.94 4.27 22.08
CA ALA A 318 14.31 4.54 20.79
C ALA A 318 12.91 3.90 20.71
N HIS A 319 11.93 4.60 20.15
CA HIS A 319 10.64 4.01 19.82
C HIS A 319 10.76 3.20 18.52
N ALA A 320 10.90 1.88 18.65
CA ALA A 320 10.99 0.97 17.52
C ALA A 320 9.59 0.55 17.04
N PHE A 321 9.44 0.36 15.74
CA PHE A 321 8.28 -0.31 15.14
C PHE A 321 8.62 -0.98 13.82
N ASP A 322 7.91 -2.08 13.53
CA ASP A 322 7.93 -2.76 12.24
C ASP A 322 6.79 -2.25 11.36
N TYR A 323 7.12 -1.80 10.15
CA TYR A 323 6.14 -1.28 9.21
C TYR A 323 5.49 -2.37 8.34
N GLY A 324 5.71 -3.65 8.65
CA GLY A 324 5.01 -4.76 8.02
C GLY A 324 5.59 -5.20 6.68
N ASN A 325 6.90 -5.24 6.58
CA ASN A 325 7.65 -5.75 5.43
C ASN A 325 8.16 -7.19 5.61
N ASN A 326 7.67 -7.90 6.63
CA ASN A 326 8.11 -9.25 7.03
C ASN A 326 9.50 -9.32 7.69
N PHE A 327 10.09 -8.18 8.04
CA PHE A 327 11.42 -8.10 8.64
C PHE A 327 11.54 -8.95 9.92
N ARG A 328 10.55 -8.84 10.85
CA ARG A 328 10.57 -9.57 12.13
C ARG A 328 10.56 -11.08 11.94
N THR A 329 9.73 -11.60 11.02
CA THR A 329 9.69 -13.04 10.72
C THR A 329 11.02 -13.53 10.17
N GLN A 330 11.58 -12.79 9.21
CA GLN A 330 12.88 -13.13 8.63
C GLN A 330 14.02 -13.05 9.66
N ALA A 331 13.97 -12.08 10.58
CA ALA A 331 14.92 -11.98 11.67
C ALA A 331 14.79 -13.14 12.68
N LEU A 332 13.56 -13.55 13.01
CA LEU A 332 13.28 -14.71 13.85
C LEU A 332 13.85 -15.99 13.22
N ASP A 333 13.58 -16.23 11.94
CA ASP A 333 14.09 -17.37 11.17
C ASP A 333 15.63 -17.34 11.05
N ALA A 334 16.22 -16.14 11.10
CA ALA A 334 17.67 -15.92 11.12
C ALA A 334 18.29 -16.03 12.54
N GLY A 335 17.54 -16.47 13.53
CA GLY A 335 18.02 -16.72 14.89
C GLY A 335 18.07 -15.50 15.81
N VAL A 336 17.10 -14.60 15.67
CA VAL A 336 16.86 -13.46 16.60
C VAL A 336 15.56 -13.69 17.37
N PRO A 337 15.56 -14.40 18.52
CA PRO A 337 14.33 -14.81 19.23
C PRO A 337 13.44 -13.62 19.64
N GLY A 338 14.06 -12.47 19.97
CA GLY A 338 13.36 -11.26 20.38
C GLY A 338 12.82 -10.40 19.22
N ALA A 339 12.85 -10.85 17.95
CA ALA A 339 12.46 -10.02 16.81
C ALA A 339 11.04 -9.42 16.93
N PHE A 340 10.11 -10.14 17.56
CA PHE A 340 8.74 -9.66 17.81
C PHE A 340 8.57 -8.77 19.05
N GLU A 341 9.65 -8.46 19.77
CA GLU A 341 9.65 -7.38 20.76
C GLU A 341 9.62 -5.99 20.09
N ILE A 342 9.97 -5.93 18.79
CA ILE A 342 9.70 -4.76 17.94
C ILE A 342 8.20 -4.76 17.64
N PRO A 343 7.40 -3.79 18.12
CA PRO A 343 5.95 -3.81 17.91
C PRO A 343 5.57 -3.58 16.45
N GLY A 344 4.51 -4.23 15.98
CA GLY A 344 3.90 -3.93 14.70
C GLY A 344 3.20 -2.56 14.71
N TYR A 345 3.29 -1.83 13.60
CA TYR A 345 2.70 -0.48 13.51
C TYR A 345 1.16 -0.50 13.60
N VAL A 346 0.51 -1.52 13.07
CA VAL A 346 -0.96 -1.60 13.09
C VAL A 346 -1.50 -1.76 14.51
N PRO A 347 -1.11 -2.78 15.29
CA PRO A 347 -1.62 -2.92 16.65
C PRO A 347 -1.25 -1.73 17.54
N ARG A 348 -0.10 -1.10 17.31
CA ARG A 348 0.38 0.01 18.15
C ARG A 348 -0.24 1.35 17.79
N TYR A 349 -0.39 1.68 16.50
CA TYR A 349 -0.71 3.04 16.05
C TYR A 349 -1.97 3.17 15.19
N ILE A 350 -2.36 2.13 14.43
CA ILE A 350 -3.40 2.22 13.40
C ILE A 350 -4.70 1.51 13.80
N ARG A 351 -4.66 0.52 14.69
CA ARG A 351 -5.84 -0.26 15.08
C ARG A 351 -7.07 0.58 15.46
N PRO A 352 -6.97 1.68 16.21
CA PRO A 352 -8.14 2.49 16.53
C PRO A 352 -8.82 3.10 15.29
N LEU A 353 -8.07 3.42 14.25
CA LEU A 353 -8.61 3.90 12.97
C LEU A 353 -9.32 2.75 12.23
N PHE A 354 -8.71 1.58 12.16
CA PHE A 354 -9.30 0.41 11.53
C PHE A 354 -10.59 -0.03 12.22
N ALA A 355 -10.67 0.06 13.53
CA ALA A 355 -11.86 -0.28 14.29
C ALA A 355 -13.10 0.56 13.93
N VAL A 356 -12.91 1.78 13.45
CA VAL A 356 -13.99 2.65 12.96
C VAL A 356 -14.10 2.70 11.43
N GLY A 357 -13.54 1.71 10.74
CA GLY A 357 -13.59 1.61 9.30
C GLY A 357 -12.76 2.66 8.56
N SER A 358 -11.87 3.37 9.27
CA SER A 358 -10.98 4.37 8.67
C SER A 358 -9.69 3.71 8.18
N GLY A 359 -9.38 3.89 6.91
CA GLY A 359 -8.21 3.31 6.27
C GLY A 359 -7.87 3.96 4.93
N PRO A 360 -6.85 3.46 4.23
CA PRO A 360 -6.27 4.08 3.04
C PRO A 360 -7.24 4.05 1.85
N PHE A 361 -7.76 5.20 1.50
CA PHE A 361 -8.76 5.44 0.46
C PHE A 361 -8.19 6.35 -0.62
N ARG A 362 -8.39 6.02 -1.90
CA ARG A 362 -7.77 6.72 -3.03
C ARG A 362 -8.70 6.94 -4.21
N TRP A 363 -8.36 7.93 -5.02
CA TRP A 363 -9.03 8.22 -6.27
C TRP A 363 -8.05 8.68 -7.35
N VAL A 364 -8.41 8.44 -8.62
CA VAL A 364 -7.59 8.73 -9.79
C VAL A 364 -8.45 9.48 -10.82
N ALA A 365 -7.98 10.64 -11.26
CA ALA A 365 -8.60 11.41 -12.33
C ALA A 365 -8.29 10.77 -13.69
N LEU A 366 -9.26 10.11 -14.31
CA LEU A 366 -9.06 9.35 -15.55
C LEU A 366 -8.81 10.27 -16.76
N GLY A 367 -9.20 11.54 -16.69
CA GLY A 367 -8.89 12.55 -17.70
C GLY A 367 -7.40 12.90 -17.79
N GLY A 368 -6.65 12.63 -16.74
CA GLY A 368 -5.24 12.97 -16.66
C GLY A 368 -4.95 14.43 -16.35
N GLU A 369 -5.98 15.21 -15.96
CA GLU A 369 -5.86 16.63 -15.62
C GLU A 369 -5.60 16.81 -14.12
N PRO A 370 -4.45 17.39 -13.72
CA PRO A 370 -4.15 17.68 -12.31
C PRO A 370 -5.19 18.57 -11.61
N GLU A 371 -5.87 19.44 -12.37
CA GLU A 371 -6.88 20.34 -11.83
C GLU A 371 -8.13 19.61 -11.32
N ASP A 372 -8.45 18.44 -11.88
CA ASP A 372 -9.55 17.61 -11.38
C ASP A 372 -9.28 17.17 -9.94
N ILE A 373 -8.04 16.75 -9.63
CA ILE A 373 -7.65 16.39 -8.25
C ILE A 373 -7.69 17.61 -7.34
N ARG A 374 -7.17 18.77 -7.76
CA ARG A 374 -7.23 20.00 -6.96
C ARG A 374 -8.66 20.45 -6.68
N ARG A 375 -9.59 20.23 -7.62
CA ARG A 375 -11.01 20.52 -7.44
C ARG A 375 -11.64 19.61 -6.39
N ILE A 376 -11.31 18.31 -6.44
CA ILE A 376 -11.72 17.34 -5.40
C ILE A 376 -11.09 17.71 -4.04
N ASP A 377 -9.82 18.10 -4.00
CA ASP A 377 -9.17 18.58 -2.78
C ASP A 377 -9.93 19.78 -2.17
N ARG A 378 -10.32 20.77 -2.97
CA ARG A 378 -11.14 21.91 -2.50
C ARG A 378 -12.51 21.47 -1.99
N MET A 379 -13.17 20.55 -2.67
CA MET A 379 -14.43 19.97 -2.22
C MET A 379 -14.27 19.31 -0.85
N ILE A 380 -13.21 18.51 -0.63
CA ILE A 380 -12.93 17.89 0.67
C ILE A 380 -12.73 18.96 1.75
N LEU A 381 -11.94 19.99 1.48
CA LEU A 381 -11.68 21.07 2.45
C LEU A 381 -12.93 21.85 2.85
N SER A 382 -13.94 21.92 1.96
CA SER A 382 -15.24 22.53 2.24
C SER A 382 -16.16 21.56 2.99
N GLU A 383 -16.38 20.37 2.41
CA GLU A 383 -17.41 19.42 2.84
C GLU A 383 -17.04 18.63 4.11
N TYR A 384 -15.75 18.53 4.44
CA TYR A 384 -15.21 17.80 5.60
C TYR A 384 -14.44 18.75 6.53
N SER A 385 -14.82 20.02 6.59
CA SER A 385 -14.12 21.05 7.39
C SER A 385 -14.02 20.71 8.88
N GLU A 386 -14.93 19.90 9.41
CA GLU A 386 -14.93 19.38 10.77
C GLU A 386 -13.86 18.28 11.02
N ASN A 387 -13.39 17.60 9.96
CA ASN A 387 -12.33 16.60 10.05
C ASN A 387 -10.95 17.25 9.89
N ALA A 388 -10.46 17.89 10.96
CA ALA A 388 -9.22 18.65 10.95
C ALA A 388 -7.98 17.82 10.52
N PRO A 389 -7.81 16.53 10.92
CA PRO A 389 -6.73 15.69 10.42
C PRO A 389 -6.78 15.48 8.91
N LEU A 390 -7.94 15.17 8.35
CA LEU A 390 -8.14 15.01 6.90
C LEU A 390 -7.82 16.32 6.16
N CYS A 391 -8.36 17.43 6.61
CA CYS A 391 -8.12 18.75 6.00
C CYS A 391 -6.64 19.14 6.05
N ARG A 392 -5.94 18.87 7.16
CA ARG A 392 -4.49 19.08 7.26
C ARG A 392 -3.74 18.26 6.22
N TRP A 393 -4.05 16.96 6.11
CA TRP A 393 -3.42 16.07 5.14
C TRP A 393 -3.64 16.57 3.71
N ILE A 394 -4.87 16.91 3.32
CA ILE A 394 -5.21 17.36 1.96
C ILE A 394 -4.42 18.63 1.59
N ARG A 395 -4.25 19.60 2.50
CA ARG A 395 -3.42 20.79 2.27
C ARG A 395 -1.96 20.40 2.04
N LEU A 396 -1.38 19.59 2.93
CA LEU A 396 0.00 19.12 2.81
C LEU A 396 0.23 18.34 1.50
N ALA A 397 -0.70 17.45 1.16
CA ALA A 397 -0.62 16.67 -0.08
C ALA A 397 -0.72 17.57 -1.32
N GLY A 398 -1.58 18.60 -1.29
CA GLY A 398 -1.71 19.56 -2.38
C GLY A 398 -0.44 20.37 -2.64
N GLU A 399 0.34 20.66 -1.60
CA GLU A 399 1.57 21.47 -1.66
C GLU A 399 2.81 20.62 -2.00
N HIS A 400 2.90 19.40 -1.47
CA HIS A 400 4.15 18.63 -1.45
C HIS A 400 4.15 17.36 -2.29
N VAL A 401 2.97 16.80 -2.63
CA VAL A 401 2.90 15.52 -3.33
C VAL A 401 2.75 15.74 -4.84
N ALA A 402 3.80 15.44 -5.58
CA ALA A 402 3.76 15.41 -7.03
C ALA A 402 3.00 14.18 -7.55
N PHE A 403 2.27 14.32 -8.65
CA PHE A 403 1.63 13.21 -9.32
C PHE A 403 2.63 12.37 -10.11
N GLN A 404 2.41 11.07 -10.14
CA GLN A 404 3.12 10.10 -10.96
C GLN A 404 2.11 9.42 -11.88
N GLY A 405 2.29 9.52 -13.20
CA GLY A 405 1.32 9.04 -14.18
C GLY A 405 0.00 9.82 -14.17
N LEU A 406 -1.13 9.12 -14.06
CA LEU A 406 -2.44 9.77 -13.89
C LEU A 406 -2.53 10.46 -12.53
N PRO A 407 -3.07 11.70 -12.48
CA PRO A 407 -3.25 12.42 -11.22
C PRO A 407 -4.13 11.63 -10.25
N ALA A 408 -3.66 11.52 -9.02
CA ALA A 408 -4.33 10.76 -7.98
C ALA A 408 -4.14 11.39 -6.61
N ARG A 409 -4.98 11.00 -5.65
CA ARG A 409 -4.87 11.37 -4.25
C ARG A 409 -5.23 10.18 -3.37
N ILE A 410 -4.66 10.14 -2.18
CA ILE A 410 -4.98 9.21 -1.12
C ILE A 410 -5.27 9.96 0.17
N CYS A 411 -6.16 9.44 1.00
CA CYS A 411 -6.36 9.89 2.38
C CYS A 411 -6.87 8.72 3.23
N TYR A 412 -6.98 8.91 4.55
CA TYR A 412 -7.78 8.04 5.39
C TYR A 412 -9.19 8.62 5.50
N MET A 413 -10.17 7.78 5.17
CA MET A 413 -11.60 8.07 5.37
C MET A 413 -12.27 6.89 6.05
N GLY A 414 -13.18 7.20 6.97
CA GLY A 414 -13.91 6.23 7.76
C GLY A 414 -15.24 5.78 7.13
N TYR A 415 -15.94 4.96 7.89
CA TYR A 415 -17.28 4.51 7.56
C TYR A 415 -18.26 5.71 7.46
N GLY A 416 -19.05 5.76 6.38
CA GLY A 416 -19.95 6.86 6.05
C GLY A 416 -19.29 8.03 5.33
N GLU A 417 -18.04 8.36 5.63
CA GLU A 417 -17.30 9.43 4.93
C GLU A 417 -17.03 9.06 3.46
N ARG A 418 -16.65 7.80 3.18
CA ARG A 418 -16.37 7.31 1.82
C ARG A 418 -17.60 7.33 0.91
N GLU A 419 -18.74 6.95 1.44
CA GLU A 419 -20.04 6.99 0.71
C GLU A 419 -20.37 8.43 0.32
N ARG A 420 -20.35 9.35 1.28
CA ARG A 420 -20.57 10.80 1.03
C ARG A 420 -19.59 11.34 -0.01
N PHE A 421 -18.31 11.01 0.11
CA PHE A 421 -17.27 11.39 -0.86
C PHE A 421 -17.61 10.91 -2.27
N GLY A 422 -17.99 9.65 -2.41
CA GLY A 422 -18.30 9.05 -3.70
C GLY A 422 -19.47 9.76 -4.40
N HIS A 423 -20.54 10.06 -3.67
CA HIS A 423 -21.69 10.83 -4.20
C HIS A 423 -21.29 12.23 -4.63
N LEU A 424 -20.48 12.94 -3.83
CA LEU A 424 -20.00 14.29 -4.16
C LEU A 424 -19.13 14.28 -5.43
N VAL A 425 -18.21 13.32 -5.55
CA VAL A 425 -17.37 13.19 -6.76
C VAL A 425 -18.22 12.83 -7.98
N ASN A 426 -19.19 11.93 -7.85
CA ASN A 426 -20.10 11.58 -8.95
C ASN A 426 -20.93 12.79 -9.41
N ALA A 427 -21.37 13.64 -8.48
CA ALA A 427 -22.07 14.89 -8.81
C ALA A 427 -21.16 15.86 -9.57
N LEU A 428 -19.87 16.02 -9.19
CA LEU A 428 -18.90 16.86 -9.90
C LEU A 428 -18.60 16.35 -11.32
N VAL A 429 -18.69 15.04 -11.57
CA VAL A 429 -18.59 14.48 -12.92
C VAL A 429 -19.87 14.77 -13.70
N HIS A 430 -21.05 14.59 -13.07
CA HIS A 430 -22.36 14.80 -13.70
C HIS A 430 -22.57 16.24 -14.18
N ASP A 431 -22.16 17.22 -13.39
CA ASP A 431 -22.34 18.65 -13.71
C ASP A 431 -21.22 19.22 -14.62
N GLY A 432 -20.28 18.39 -15.04
CA GLY A 432 -19.15 18.78 -15.91
C GLY A 432 -18.05 19.58 -15.18
N SER A 433 -18.07 19.61 -13.86
CA SER A 433 -17.02 20.25 -13.05
C SER A 433 -15.69 19.51 -13.16
N LEU A 434 -15.69 18.20 -13.39
CA LEU A 434 -14.51 17.40 -13.70
C LEU A 434 -14.47 17.08 -15.20
N THR A 435 -13.26 16.99 -15.75
CA THR A 435 -13.03 16.81 -17.20
C THR A 435 -13.36 15.41 -17.69
N ALA A 436 -13.33 14.42 -16.81
CA ALA A 436 -13.62 13.02 -17.08
C ALA A 436 -13.97 12.27 -15.77
N PRO A 437 -14.47 11.04 -15.83
CA PRO A 437 -14.72 10.19 -14.68
C PRO A 437 -13.53 9.98 -13.76
N VAL A 438 -13.86 9.56 -12.54
CA VAL A 438 -12.91 9.30 -11.46
C VAL A 438 -13.01 7.84 -11.04
N ALA A 439 -11.87 7.13 -11.01
CA ALA A 439 -11.80 5.82 -10.39
C ALA A 439 -11.56 5.97 -8.90
N ILE A 440 -12.40 5.36 -8.09
CA ILE A 440 -12.34 5.39 -6.62
C ILE A 440 -12.06 3.98 -6.12
N GLY A 441 -11.03 3.84 -5.28
CA GLY A 441 -10.66 2.56 -4.70
C GLY A 441 -9.98 2.74 -3.35
N ARG A 442 -9.29 1.71 -2.91
CA ARG A 442 -8.54 1.74 -1.66
C ARG A 442 -7.32 0.84 -1.73
N ASP A 443 -6.43 0.98 -0.75
CA ASP A 443 -5.34 0.03 -0.59
C ASP A 443 -5.85 -1.31 -0.06
N HIS A 444 -5.13 -2.38 -0.33
CA HIS A 444 -5.42 -3.71 0.21
C HIS A 444 -5.05 -3.86 1.69
N HIS A 445 -4.36 -2.87 2.27
CA HIS A 445 -4.12 -2.76 3.71
C HIS A 445 -5.35 -2.32 4.52
N ASP A 446 -6.50 -2.14 3.87
CA ASP A 446 -7.68 -1.55 4.49
C ASP A 446 -8.34 -2.48 5.53
N THR A 447 -9.11 -1.88 6.40
CA THR A 447 -9.62 -2.40 7.66
C THR A 447 -10.35 -3.74 7.59
N GLY A 448 -11.14 -4.01 6.53
CA GLY A 448 -11.94 -5.24 6.38
C GLY A 448 -11.45 -6.21 5.30
N SER A 449 -10.39 -5.87 4.60
CA SER A 449 -10.02 -6.51 3.33
C SER A 449 -8.82 -7.44 3.38
N VAL A 450 -8.24 -7.66 4.55
CA VAL A 450 -6.97 -8.39 4.67
C VAL A 450 -6.97 -9.33 5.87
N ALA A 451 -6.29 -10.46 5.73
CA ALA A 451 -5.81 -11.30 6.82
C ALA A 451 -4.29 -11.40 6.68
N SER A 452 -3.57 -10.83 7.64
CA SER A 452 -2.11 -10.74 7.66
C SER A 452 -1.63 -10.72 9.12
N PRO A 453 -1.34 -11.90 9.72
CA PRO A 453 -1.06 -12.04 11.15
C PRO A 453 0.15 -11.25 11.64
N PHE A 454 1.06 -10.93 10.75
CA PHE A 454 2.27 -10.17 11.08
C PHE A 454 2.20 -8.69 10.67
N ARG A 455 1.00 -8.18 10.31
CA ARG A 455 0.82 -6.79 9.90
C ARG A 455 -0.57 -6.24 10.25
N GLU A 456 -1.54 -6.27 9.31
CA GLU A 456 -2.83 -5.59 9.50
C GLU A 456 -3.71 -6.26 10.54
N THR A 457 -3.64 -7.57 10.67
CA THR A 457 -4.44 -8.33 11.63
C THR A 457 -3.65 -8.89 12.81
N GLU A 458 -2.43 -8.40 13.00
CA GLU A 458 -1.61 -8.74 14.16
C GLU A 458 -2.31 -8.34 15.46
N ALA A 459 -2.33 -9.23 16.42
CA ALA A 459 -2.91 -9.04 17.74
C ALA A 459 -4.39 -8.57 17.71
N MET A 460 -5.20 -9.23 16.89
CA MET A 460 -6.66 -9.06 16.98
C MET A 460 -7.13 -9.47 18.38
N ARG A 461 -8.09 -8.71 18.92
CA ARG A 461 -8.52 -8.86 20.30
C ARG A 461 -9.06 -10.25 20.66
N ASP A 462 -9.64 -10.95 19.70
CA ASP A 462 -10.20 -12.30 19.80
C ASP A 462 -9.22 -13.41 19.32
N GLY A 463 -8.02 -13.04 18.85
CA GLY A 463 -7.03 -13.97 18.29
C GLY A 463 -7.32 -14.43 16.86
N SER A 464 -8.20 -13.74 16.13
CA SER A 464 -8.59 -14.09 14.75
C SER A 464 -7.59 -13.60 13.69
N ASP A 465 -6.33 -13.39 14.04
CA ASP A 465 -5.28 -12.80 13.21
C ASP A 465 -5.15 -13.47 11.83
N ALA A 466 -5.22 -14.79 11.79
CA ALA A 466 -5.00 -15.61 10.60
C ALA A 466 -6.28 -16.01 9.85
N ILE A 467 -7.45 -15.52 10.25
CA ILE A 467 -8.72 -15.91 9.62
C ILE A 467 -8.91 -15.19 8.29
N ALA A 468 -8.74 -15.91 7.19
CA ALA A 468 -8.82 -15.39 5.84
C ALA A 468 -10.25 -15.33 5.26
N ASP A 469 -11.26 -15.73 6.00
CA ASP A 469 -12.67 -15.59 5.59
C ASP A 469 -13.03 -14.12 5.37
N TRP A 470 -12.49 -13.20 6.18
CA TRP A 470 -12.79 -11.78 6.11
C TRP A 470 -12.45 -11.12 4.77
N PRO A 471 -11.24 -11.24 4.21
CA PRO A 471 -10.95 -10.69 2.87
C PRO A 471 -11.76 -11.39 1.76
N ILE A 472 -12.10 -12.66 1.89
CA ILE A 472 -12.96 -13.35 0.94
C ILE A 472 -14.38 -12.79 1.00
N LEU A 473 -14.97 -12.66 2.20
CA LEU A 473 -16.29 -12.04 2.40
C LEU A 473 -16.29 -10.59 1.91
N ASN A 474 -15.21 -9.83 2.13
CA ASN A 474 -15.06 -8.49 1.59
C ASN A 474 -15.16 -8.48 0.06
N ALA A 475 -14.43 -9.37 -0.62
CA ALA A 475 -14.48 -9.46 -2.08
C ALA A 475 -15.88 -9.84 -2.58
N LEU A 476 -16.50 -10.85 -1.97
CA LEU A 476 -17.85 -11.31 -2.33
C LEU A 476 -18.89 -10.20 -2.12
N LEU A 477 -18.82 -9.48 -1.00
CA LEU A 477 -19.71 -8.36 -0.70
C LEU A 477 -19.54 -7.22 -1.70
N ASN A 478 -18.30 -6.90 -2.10
CA ASN A 478 -18.02 -5.87 -3.10
C ASN A 478 -18.54 -6.26 -4.50
N VAL A 479 -18.47 -7.55 -4.88
CA VAL A 479 -19.11 -8.07 -6.09
C VAL A 479 -20.63 -7.87 -6.01
N ALA A 480 -21.26 -8.27 -4.92
CA ALA A 480 -22.71 -8.12 -4.71
C ALA A 480 -23.15 -6.65 -4.65
N SER A 481 -22.29 -5.74 -4.23
CA SER A 481 -22.53 -4.30 -4.16
C SER A 481 -22.43 -3.59 -5.52
N GLY A 482 -21.79 -4.22 -6.52
CA GLY A 482 -21.65 -3.66 -7.86
C GLY A 482 -20.35 -2.84 -8.06
N ALA A 483 -19.26 -3.20 -7.38
CA ALA A 483 -17.93 -2.64 -7.69
C ALA A 483 -17.57 -2.83 -9.17
N THR A 484 -16.83 -1.89 -9.74
CA THR A 484 -16.45 -1.95 -11.16
C THR A 484 -15.47 -3.08 -11.45
N TRP A 485 -14.51 -3.30 -10.56
CA TRP A 485 -13.74 -4.56 -10.49
C TRP A 485 -13.34 -4.91 -9.07
N VAL A 486 -13.16 -6.20 -8.85
CA VAL A 486 -12.81 -6.78 -7.56
C VAL A 486 -11.64 -7.74 -7.74
N SER A 487 -10.77 -7.80 -6.75
CA SER A 487 -9.59 -8.67 -6.80
C SER A 487 -9.34 -9.36 -5.46
N VAL A 488 -8.81 -10.59 -5.52
CA VAL A 488 -8.30 -11.33 -4.36
C VAL A 488 -6.87 -11.76 -4.64
N HIS A 489 -5.99 -11.56 -3.67
CA HIS A 489 -4.56 -11.81 -3.81
C HIS A 489 -4.00 -12.55 -2.61
N HIS A 490 -2.86 -13.19 -2.83
CA HIS A 490 -2.07 -13.87 -1.82
C HIS A 490 -0.68 -13.22 -1.74
N GLY A 491 -0.15 -13.10 -0.54
CA GLY A 491 1.26 -12.81 -0.27
C GLY A 491 1.61 -11.34 -0.05
N GLY A 492 0.96 -10.41 -0.72
CA GLY A 492 1.27 -8.97 -0.80
C GLY A 492 2.09 -8.32 0.31
N GLY A 493 3.31 -7.91 0.08
CA GLY A 493 4.14 -7.14 1.00
C GLY A 493 4.73 -7.88 2.21
N VAL A 494 4.19 -9.05 2.56
CA VAL A 494 4.70 -9.93 3.64
C VAL A 494 5.09 -11.32 3.14
N GLY A 495 4.98 -11.58 1.85
CA GLY A 495 5.37 -12.83 1.21
C GLY A 495 4.26 -13.88 1.11
N ILE A 496 4.46 -14.85 0.25
CA ILE A 496 3.54 -15.98 0.02
C ILE A 496 3.35 -16.76 1.33
N GLY A 497 2.12 -17.19 1.62
CA GLY A 497 1.78 -17.89 2.85
C GLY A 497 1.39 -16.98 4.03
N ASN A 498 1.70 -15.68 3.97
CA ASN A 498 1.60 -14.77 5.10
C ASN A 498 0.43 -13.78 5.04
N SER A 499 -0.28 -13.67 3.92
CA SER A 499 -1.47 -12.83 3.84
C SER A 499 -2.40 -13.21 2.70
N ILE A 500 -3.71 -12.96 2.90
CA ILE A 500 -4.73 -12.91 1.85
C ILE A 500 -5.43 -11.56 1.95
N HIS A 501 -5.64 -10.90 0.83
CA HIS A 501 -6.24 -9.58 0.80
C HIS A 501 -7.08 -9.35 -0.46
N ALA A 502 -8.04 -8.45 -0.34
CA ALA A 502 -8.96 -8.09 -1.40
C ALA A 502 -8.84 -6.61 -1.78
N GLY A 503 -9.08 -6.31 -3.05
CA GLY A 503 -9.15 -4.97 -3.59
C GLY A 503 -10.45 -4.72 -4.33
N LEU A 504 -10.83 -3.46 -4.45
CA LEU A 504 -11.95 -3.02 -5.25
C LEU A 504 -11.66 -1.67 -5.92
N VAL A 505 -12.39 -1.42 -7.00
CA VAL A 505 -12.54 -0.08 -7.57
C VAL A 505 -14.00 0.11 -8.02
N VAL A 506 -14.53 1.31 -7.80
CA VAL A 506 -15.80 1.77 -8.36
C VAL A 506 -15.55 3.06 -9.15
N VAL A 507 -16.23 3.23 -10.27
CA VAL A 507 -16.06 4.41 -11.14
C VAL A 507 -17.21 5.37 -10.94
N ALA A 508 -16.87 6.62 -10.65
CA ALA A 508 -17.78 7.75 -10.66
C ALA A 508 -17.79 8.36 -12.08
N ASP A 509 -18.80 8.04 -12.88
CA ASP A 509 -18.93 8.47 -14.27
C ASP A 509 -20.05 9.49 -14.50
N GLY A 510 -20.63 10.01 -13.41
CA GLY A 510 -21.68 11.01 -13.43
C GLY A 510 -23.09 10.45 -13.66
N THR A 511 -23.24 9.15 -13.87
CA THR A 511 -24.56 8.53 -14.09
C THR A 511 -25.27 8.20 -12.79
N SER A 512 -26.60 8.07 -12.83
CA SER A 512 -27.40 7.58 -11.70
C SER A 512 -27.09 6.12 -11.34
N ASP A 513 -26.69 5.31 -12.31
CA ASP A 513 -26.28 3.94 -12.08
C ASP A 513 -24.95 3.85 -11.33
N ALA A 514 -23.99 4.72 -11.67
CA ALA A 514 -22.76 4.86 -10.90
C ALA A 514 -23.05 5.33 -9.48
N ASP A 515 -23.92 6.33 -9.30
CA ASP A 515 -24.27 6.85 -7.99
C ASP A 515 -24.84 5.77 -7.06
N ARG A 516 -25.78 4.96 -7.58
CA ARG A 516 -26.37 3.83 -6.84
C ARG A 516 -25.34 2.77 -6.45
N ARG A 517 -24.40 2.44 -7.35
CA ARG A 517 -23.30 1.47 -7.07
C ARG A 517 -22.30 2.03 -6.08
N ILE A 518 -21.91 3.30 -6.22
CA ILE A 518 -21.02 4.02 -5.32
C ILE A 518 -21.57 3.98 -3.88
N GLY A 519 -22.86 4.33 -3.70
CA GLY A 519 -23.50 4.29 -2.39
C GLY A 519 -23.37 2.90 -1.73
N ARG A 520 -23.71 1.81 -2.44
CA ARG A 520 -23.59 0.45 -1.89
C ARG A 520 -22.15 0.03 -1.61
N VAL A 521 -21.24 0.24 -2.57
CA VAL A 521 -19.85 -0.20 -2.47
C VAL A 521 -19.11 0.54 -1.36
N LEU A 522 -19.19 1.87 -1.34
CA LEU A 522 -18.44 2.68 -0.37
C LEU A 522 -19.07 2.70 1.03
N HIS A 523 -20.32 2.22 1.17
CA HIS A 523 -20.94 1.90 2.44
C HIS A 523 -20.46 0.53 2.96
N ASN A 524 -20.56 -0.52 2.13
CA ASN A 524 -20.36 -1.90 2.53
C ASN A 524 -18.89 -2.24 2.76
N ASP A 525 -17.98 -1.72 1.93
CA ASP A 525 -16.56 -2.04 2.00
C ASP A 525 -15.91 -1.65 3.36
N PRO A 526 -15.99 -0.39 3.84
CA PRO A 526 -15.54 -0.08 5.19
C PRO A 526 -16.43 -0.70 6.28
N GLY A 527 -17.71 -0.95 5.97
CA GLY A 527 -18.69 -1.59 6.88
C GLY A 527 -18.27 -2.98 7.33
N ILE A 528 -17.68 -3.80 6.44
CA ILE A 528 -17.18 -5.12 6.84
C ILE A 528 -15.99 -5.02 7.79
N GLY A 529 -15.19 -3.95 7.68
CA GLY A 529 -14.12 -3.66 8.65
C GLY A 529 -14.68 -3.35 10.04
N VAL A 530 -15.73 -2.55 10.10
CA VAL A 530 -16.44 -2.28 11.36
C VAL A 530 -17.05 -3.57 11.93
N ALA A 531 -17.72 -4.37 11.10
CA ALA A 531 -18.31 -5.65 11.51
C ALA A 531 -17.25 -6.58 12.10
N ARG A 532 -16.13 -6.78 11.41
CA ARG A 532 -15.02 -7.62 11.87
C ARG A 532 -14.47 -7.19 13.23
N HIS A 533 -14.23 -5.88 13.41
CA HIS A 533 -13.70 -5.38 14.67
C HIS A 533 -14.75 -5.41 15.79
N ALA A 534 -16.03 -5.23 15.47
CA ALA A 534 -17.12 -5.39 16.42
C ALA A 534 -17.27 -6.84 16.86
N ASP A 535 -17.19 -7.80 15.94
CA ASP A 535 -17.19 -9.24 16.21
C ASP A 535 -16.00 -9.63 17.12
N ALA A 536 -14.82 -9.05 16.87
CA ALA A 536 -13.64 -9.23 17.71
C ALA A 536 -13.69 -8.48 19.05
N GLY A 537 -14.78 -7.78 19.37
CA GLY A 537 -15.03 -7.15 20.66
C GLY A 537 -14.37 -5.78 20.88
N TYR A 538 -14.09 -5.02 19.79
CA TYR A 538 -13.59 -3.65 19.90
C TYR A 538 -14.73 -2.68 20.27
N PRO A 539 -14.67 -1.97 21.42
CA PRO A 539 -15.78 -1.14 21.90
C PRO A 539 -16.17 -0.01 20.96
N GLU A 540 -15.18 0.63 20.31
CA GLU A 540 -15.39 1.70 19.34
C GLU A 540 -16.15 1.22 18.10
N SER A 541 -15.91 -0.01 17.65
CA SER A 541 -16.62 -0.63 16.52
C SER A 541 -18.05 -0.98 16.91
N ILE A 542 -18.27 -1.54 18.09
CA ILE A 542 -19.59 -1.84 18.63
C ILE A 542 -20.41 -0.55 18.77
N ALA A 543 -19.82 0.49 19.34
CA ALA A 543 -20.48 1.79 19.48
C ALA A 543 -20.80 2.44 18.12
N LEU A 544 -19.90 2.32 17.14
CA LEU A 544 -20.15 2.82 15.79
C LEU A 544 -21.27 2.03 15.10
N ALA A 545 -21.25 0.72 15.15
CA ALA A 545 -22.27 -0.14 14.58
C ALA A 545 -23.67 0.21 15.12
N ALA A 546 -23.79 0.41 16.43
CA ALA A 546 -25.05 0.81 17.07
C ALA A 546 -25.56 2.17 16.57
N ARG A 547 -24.68 3.18 16.46
CA ARG A 547 -25.05 4.51 15.96
C ARG A 547 -25.44 4.52 14.48
N ALA A 548 -24.71 3.74 13.67
CA ALA A 548 -24.95 3.62 12.25
C ALA A 548 -26.13 2.69 11.91
N ARG A 549 -26.79 2.12 12.93
CA ARG A 549 -27.84 1.10 12.78
C ARG A 549 -27.38 -0.11 11.95
N PHE A 550 -26.12 -0.47 12.09
CA PHE A 550 -25.50 -1.58 11.40
C PHE A 550 -25.98 -2.87 12.05
N ARG A 551 -26.60 -3.76 11.29
CA ARG A 551 -27.13 -5.02 11.82
C ARG A 551 -26.01 -6.05 11.91
N ILE A 552 -25.52 -6.30 13.12
CA ILE A 552 -24.57 -7.38 13.40
C ILE A 552 -25.32 -8.41 14.27
N PRO A 553 -25.75 -9.56 13.69
CA PRO A 553 -26.41 -10.61 14.45
C PRO A 553 -25.54 -11.06 15.62
N GLY A 554 -26.11 -11.13 16.81
CA GLY A 554 -25.40 -11.49 18.05
C GLY A 554 -24.87 -10.30 18.87
N LEU A 555 -24.74 -9.12 18.30
CA LEU A 555 -24.52 -7.86 19.03
C LEU A 555 -25.82 -7.05 19.21
N GLU A 556 -26.86 -7.40 18.51
CA GLU A 556 -28.22 -6.89 18.77
C GLU A 556 -28.64 -7.43 20.15
N GLY A 557 -28.96 -6.52 21.10
CA GLY A 557 -29.54 -6.92 22.39
C GLY A 557 -30.77 -7.79 22.14
N PRO A 558 -31.24 -8.59 23.14
CA PRO A 558 -32.40 -9.42 22.96
C PRO A 558 -33.54 -8.53 22.40
N SER A 559 -33.97 -8.85 21.19
CA SER A 559 -35.07 -8.14 20.53
C SER A 559 -36.23 -8.13 21.52
N GLY A 560 -36.55 -6.92 22.06
CA GLY A 560 -37.76 -6.78 22.84
C GLY A 560 -38.89 -7.29 21.96
N LYS A 561 -39.51 -8.38 22.41
CA LYS A 561 -40.78 -8.79 21.85
C LYS A 561 -41.68 -7.59 21.99
N GLU A 562 -41.95 -6.90 20.90
CA GLU A 562 -43.12 -6.04 20.85
C GLU A 562 -44.31 -6.93 21.15
N THR A 563 -44.88 -6.74 22.34
CA THR A 563 -46.19 -7.27 22.73
C THR A 563 -47.28 -6.42 22.09
#